data_0cd85a5ff825f24807a019c0f5d5c550
#
_entry.id   0cd85a5ff825f24807a019c0f5d5c550
#
_cell.length_a   1.000
_cell.length_b   1.000
_cell.length_c   1.000
_cell.angle_alpha   90.00
_cell.angle_beta   90.00
_cell.angle_gamma   90.00
#
_symmetry.space_group_name_H-M   'P 1'
#
loop_
_entity.id
_entity.type
_entity.pdbx_description
1 polymer ?
#
loop_
_entity_poly.entity_id
_entity_poly.type
_entity_poly.pdbx_seq_one_letter_code
_entity_poly.pdbx_strand_id
1 'polypeptide(L)'
;LHNGEDGRIRLAYEDEDAPPLRLVQVPIDPSVPDGPTLFVILDEADAASGEAQGPSATNLYALLGMLPLGLALAERDGRFLFINDAFARAAGTGTRDTPVYPSDLVVKEDKSAVSDAVRRFAAGQAMSGDIAIRLKHRPDEPVALTIAGARGLGSAAVLLSLKDNSEENRLKRQVAQATKMQAVGQLAGGVAHDFNNILTAIIGHCDLMMMRHTPGDSDYDDIQQIKHNSNRAAGLTRQLLAC
;
A
#
# COMPACT_ATOMS: atom_id res chain seq x y z
N LEU A 1 17.17 -30.84 6.30
CA LEU A 1 15.93 -30.76 5.51
C LEU A 1 16.19 -31.40 4.15
N HIS A 2 15.60 -32.58 3.89
CA HIS A 2 15.63 -33.21 2.56
C HIS A 2 14.33 -32.76 1.86
N ASN A 3 14.46 -32.08 0.73
CA ASN A 3 13.34 -31.61 -0.09
C ASN A 3 13.00 -32.73 -1.08
N GLY A 4 11.82 -33.35 -0.92
CA GLY A 4 11.27 -34.26 -1.92
C GLY A 4 10.56 -33.45 -3.03
N GLU A 5 10.47 -34.00 -4.24
CA GLU A 5 9.85 -33.37 -5.43
C GLU A 5 8.39 -32.91 -5.24
N ASP A 6 7.71 -33.34 -4.15
CA ASP A 6 6.30 -33.04 -3.85
C ASP A 6 6.08 -32.00 -2.74
N GLY A 7 7.10 -31.24 -2.34
CA GLY A 7 6.98 -30.27 -1.22
C GLY A 7 6.87 -30.94 0.15
N ARG A 8 7.16 -32.23 0.25
CA ARG A 8 7.24 -32.98 1.50
C ARG A 8 8.63 -32.88 2.09
N ILE A 9 8.71 -32.62 3.40
CA ILE A 9 9.97 -32.53 4.14
C ILE A 9 9.99 -33.57 5.27
N ARG A 10 11.18 -34.07 5.59
CA ARG A 10 11.44 -34.86 6.80
C ARG A 10 12.44 -34.13 7.69
N LEU A 11 12.18 -34.10 8.98
CA LEU A 11 13.13 -33.58 9.95
C LEU A 11 14.24 -34.63 10.21
N ALA A 12 15.50 -34.17 10.33
CA ALA A 12 16.68 -35.03 10.38
C ALA A 12 16.79 -35.94 11.64
N TYR A 13 15.88 -35.78 12.61
CA TYR A 13 15.86 -36.52 13.87
C TYR A 13 14.55 -37.28 14.10
N GLU A 14 13.71 -37.42 13.11
CA GLU A 14 12.52 -38.26 13.18
C GLU A 14 12.86 -39.69 12.74
N ASP A 15 12.18 -40.68 13.33
CA ASP A 15 12.30 -42.09 12.94
C ASP A 15 11.97 -42.25 11.44
N GLU A 16 12.63 -43.20 10.78
CA GLU A 16 12.41 -43.48 9.35
C GLU A 16 10.96 -43.79 8.99
N ASP A 17 10.15 -44.22 9.96
CA ASP A 17 8.75 -44.57 9.82
C ASP A 17 7.81 -43.39 10.09
N ALA A 18 8.30 -42.21 10.48
CA ALA A 18 7.48 -41.04 10.70
C ALA A 18 6.84 -40.52 9.38
N PRO A 19 5.56 -40.19 9.35
CA PRO A 19 4.92 -39.63 8.16
C PRO A 19 5.61 -38.34 7.72
N PRO A 20 5.76 -38.10 6.41
CA PRO A 20 6.41 -36.91 5.93
C PRO A 20 5.58 -35.66 6.24
N LEU A 21 6.24 -34.62 6.69
CA LEU A 21 5.65 -33.31 6.92
C LEU A 21 5.48 -32.56 5.59
N ARG A 22 4.45 -31.75 5.47
CA ARG A 22 4.20 -30.91 4.28
C ARG A 22 4.56 -29.46 4.56
N LEU A 23 5.33 -28.87 3.64
CA LEU A 23 5.70 -27.46 3.69
C LEU A 23 4.82 -26.65 2.74
N VAL A 24 4.11 -25.65 3.27
CA VAL A 24 3.37 -24.65 2.50
C VAL A 24 4.13 -23.33 2.58
N GLN A 25 4.48 -22.79 1.43
CA GLN A 25 5.15 -21.50 1.31
C GLN A 25 4.11 -20.40 1.00
N VAL A 26 4.10 -19.33 1.79
CA VAL A 26 3.26 -18.17 1.56
C VAL A 26 4.17 -16.94 1.51
N PRO A 27 4.42 -16.34 0.34
CA PRO A 27 5.21 -15.12 0.25
C PRO A 27 4.50 -13.98 0.99
N ILE A 28 5.22 -13.29 1.86
CA ILE A 28 4.69 -12.16 2.65
C ILE A 28 4.48 -10.94 1.76
N ASP A 29 5.36 -10.77 0.78
CA ASP A 29 5.24 -9.74 -0.26
C ASP A 29 5.56 -10.37 -1.63
N PRO A 30 4.52 -10.71 -2.42
CA PRO A 30 4.72 -11.33 -3.72
C PRO A 30 5.40 -10.42 -4.75
N SER A 31 5.40 -9.11 -4.51
CA SER A 31 6.04 -8.13 -5.40
C SER A 31 7.56 -8.08 -5.25
N VAL A 32 8.12 -8.71 -4.21
CA VAL A 32 9.57 -8.79 -3.95
C VAL A 32 10.04 -10.21 -4.27
N PRO A 33 10.74 -10.43 -5.41
CA PRO A 33 11.40 -11.69 -5.70
C PRO A 33 12.32 -12.06 -4.55
N ASP A 34 12.44 -13.04 -3.89
CA ASP A 34 13.26 -13.33 -2.69
C ASP A 34 12.81 -12.58 -1.41
N GLY A 35 11.59 -12.08 -1.36
CA GLY A 35 11.01 -11.46 -0.16
C GLY A 35 10.80 -12.47 0.97
N PRO A 36 10.54 -11.97 2.21
CA PRO A 36 10.27 -12.84 3.33
C PRO A 36 9.06 -13.73 3.05
N THR A 37 9.22 -15.02 3.33
CA THR A 37 8.23 -16.06 3.06
C THR A 37 7.83 -16.76 4.36
N LEU A 38 6.53 -16.89 4.60
CA LEU A 38 6.00 -17.69 5.69
C LEU A 38 5.99 -19.16 5.28
N PHE A 39 6.61 -19.99 6.09
CA PHE A 39 6.58 -21.45 5.92
C PHE A 39 5.64 -22.04 6.96
N VAL A 40 4.62 -22.76 6.51
CA VAL A 40 3.72 -23.53 7.37
C VAL A 40 4.05 -25.00 7.19
N ILE A 41 4.44 -25.67 8.29
CA ILE A 41 4.73 -27.11 8.32
C ILE A 41 3.48 -27.81 8.82
N LEU A 42 2.99 -28.76 8.04
CA LEU A 42 1.77 -29.52 8.32
C LEU A 42 2.11 -30.99 8.54
N ASP A 43 1.51 -31.61 9.56
CA ASP A 43 1.60 -33.05 9.78
C ASP A 43 0.51 -33.76 8.96
N GLU A 44 0.92 -34.66 8.05
CA GLU A 44 -0.04 -35.45 7.24
C GLU A 44 -0.76 -36.54 8.05
N ALA A 45 -0.28 -36.90 9.24
CA ALA A 45 -0.92 -37.89 10.10
C ALA A 45 -2.29 -37.40 10.63
N ASP A 46 -2.44 -36.09 10.88
CA ASP A 46 -3.69 -35.48 11.32
C ASP A 46 -4.73 -35.33 10.20
N ALA A 47 -4.30 -35.40 8.93
CA ALA A 47 -5.18 -35.27 7.77
C ALA A 47 -5.90 -36.57 7.36
N ALA A 48 -5.36 -37.72 7.78
CA ALA A 48 -5.90 -39.05 7.44
C ALA A 48 -6.96 -39.54 8.39
N SER A 49 -6.99 -39.03 9.63
CA SER A 49 -8.04 -39.32 10.61
C SER A 49 -9.15 -38.28 10.46
N GLY A 50 -10.28 -38.64 9.85
CA GLY A 50 -11.44 -37.76 9.57
C GLY A 50 -12.17 -37.18 10.80
N GLU A 51 -11.48 -37.04 11.93
CA GLU A 51 -11.94 -36.43 13.18
C GLU A 51 -11.03 -35.28 13.60
N ALA A 52 -10.88 -34.25 12.71
CA ALA A 52 -10.12 -33.03 13.02
C ALA A 52 -10.94 -32.04 13.87
N GLN A 53 -11.26 -32.43 15.08
CA GLN A 53 -11.63 -31.53 16.19
C GLN A 53 -10.62 -31.63 17.35
N GLY A 54 -9.34 -31.73 17.02
CA GLY A 54 -8.25 -31.76 17.99
C GLY A 54 -7.73 -30.36 18.38
N PRO A 55 -7.00 -30.25 19.50
CA PRO A 55 -6.38 -29.02 19.98
C PRO A 55 -5.44 -28.33 18.95
N SER A 56 -5.03 -29.05 17.90
CA SER A 56 -4.16 -28.53 16.83
C SER A 56 -4.81 -27.44 15.96
N ALA A 57 -6.08 -27.60 15.58
CA ALA A 57 -6.76 -26.59 14.74
C ALA A 57 -7.00 -25.28 15.50
N THR A 58 -7.35 -25.38 16.79
CA THR A 58 -7.52 -24.21 17.67
C THR A 58 -6.19 -23.45 17.84
N ASN A 59 -5.07 -24.17 17.98
CA ASN A 59 -3.75 -23.57 18.09
C ASN A 59 -3.31 -22.87 16.78
N LEU A 60 -3.64 -23.47 15.63
CA LEU A 60 -3.35 -22.87 14.33
C LEU A 60 -4.10 -21.55 14.15
N TYR A 61 -5.40 -21.51 14.43
CA TYR A 61 -6.19 -20.27 14.33
C TYR A 61 -5.69 -19.19 15.29
N ALA A 62 -5.28 -19.56 16.50
CA ALA A 62 -4.69 -18.65 17.46
C ALA A 62 -3.38 -18.06 16.94
N LEU A 63 -2.50 -18.88 16.34
CA LEU A 63 -1.24 -18.40 15.73
C LEU A 63 -1.50 -17.51 14.54
N LEU A 64 -2.40 -17.88 13.63
CA LEU A 64 -2.77 -17.05 12.48
C LEU A 64 -3.39 -15.72 12.92
N GLY A 65 -4.09 -15.71 14.05
CA GLY A 65 -4.67 -14.50 14.65
C GLY A 65 -3.62 -13.51 15.16
N MET A 66 -2.45 -14.01 15.60
CA MET A 66 -1.35 -13.18 16.12
C MET A 66 -0.49 -12.52 15.02
N LEU A 67 -0.59 -13.00 13.78
CA LEU A 67 0.24 -12.49 12.70
C LEU A 67 -0.23 -11.10 12.25
N PRO A 68 0.72 -10.15 12.02
CA PRO A 68 0.40 -8.82 11.52
C PRO A 68 0.05 -8.79 10.03
N LEU A 69 -0.09 -9.96 9.43
CA LEU A 69 -0.51 -10.16 8.05
C LEU A 69 -2.00 -10.43 7.97
N GLY A 70 -2.68 -9.82 7.02
CA GLY A 70 -4.08 -10.12 6.74
C GLY A 70 -4.23 -11.51 6.16
N LEU A 71 -4.73 -12.47 6.96
CA LEU A 71 -4.90 -13.86 6.57
C LEU A 71 -6.35 -14.31 6.78
N ALA A 72 -6.84 -15.08 5.81
CA ALA A 72 -8.14 -15.75 5.91
C ALA A 72 -8.05 -17.15 5.30
N LEU A 73 -8.87 -18.05 5.82
CA LEU A 73 -9.06 -19.41 5.30
C LEU A 73 -10.46 -19.55 4.76
N ALA A 74 -10.61 -20.23 3.64
CA ALA A 74 -11.91 -20.54 3.07
C ALA A 74 -12.01 -22.02 2.66
N GLU A 75 -13.22 -22.54 2.69
CA GLU A 75 -13.56 -23.88 2.22
C GLU A 75 -13.51 -23.98 0.69
N ARG A 76 -13.70 -25.20 0.19
CA ARG A 76 -13.72 -25.49 -1.26
C ARG A 76 -14.83 -24.74 -2.01
N ASP A 77 -15.96 -24.48 -1.35
CA ASP A 77 -17.07 -23.69 -1.90
C ASP A 77 -16.81 -22.17 -1.84
N GLY A 78 -15.70 -21.75 -1.22
CA GLY A 78 -15.26 -20.38 -1.05
C GLY A 78 -15.76 -19.71 0.23
N ARG A 79 -16.50 -20.40 1.08
CA ARG A 79 -16.98 -19.84 2.35
C ARG A 79 -15.83 -19.63 3.33
N PHE A 80 -15.77 -18.46 3.96
CA PHE A 80 -14.78 -18.21 4.99
C PHE A 80 -14.94 -19.13 6.20
N LEU A 81 -13.84 -19.75 6.58
CA LEU A 81 -13.70 -20.52 7.84
C LEU A 81 -13.09 -19.67 8.94
N PHE A 82 -12.15 -18.82 8.57
CA PHE A 82 -11.38 -18.00 9.49
C PHE A 82 -10.96 -16.71 8.82
N ILE A 83 -10.99 -15.63 9.58
CA ILE A 83 -10.50 -14.31 9.18
C ILE A 83 -9.76 -13.73 10.39
N ASN A 84 -8.50 -13.34 10.26
CA ASN A 84 -7.81 -12.66 11.35
C ASN A 84 -8.09 -11.15 11.34
N ASP A 85 -7.79 -10.49 12.47
CA ASP A 85 -8.04 -9.05 12.63
C ASP A 85 -7.31 -8.18 11.60
N ALA A 86 -6.11 -8.59 11.19
CA ALA A 86 -5.35 -7.86 10.18
C ALA A 86 -6.04 -7.92 8.80
N PHE A 87 -6.59 -9.08 8.42
CA PHE A 87 -7.37 -9.22 7.19
C PHE A 87 -8.68 -8.42 7.27
N ALA A 88 -9.39 -8.47 8.39
CA ALA A 88 -10.63 -7.72 8.60
C ALA A 88 -10.39 -6.20 8.46
N ARG A 89 -9.31 -5.69 9.06
CA ARG A 89 -8.91 -4.27 8.91
C ARG A 89 -8.56 -3.92 7.47
N ALA A 90 -7.74 -4.73 6.81
CA ALA A 90 -7.35 -4.50 5.41
C ALA A 90 -8.55 -4.54 4.46
N ALA A 91 -9.50 -5.44 4.71
CA ALA A 91 -10.74 -5.58 3.96
C ALA A 91 -11.79 -4.52 4.29
N GLY A 92 -11.59 -3.71 5.34
CA GLY A 92 -12.56 -2.69 5.79
C GLY A 92 -13.84 -3.29 6.34
N THR A 93 -13.79 -4.53 6.85
CA THR A 93 -14.95 -5.18 7.45
C THR A 93 -15.02 -4.86 8.95
N GLY A 94 -16.14 -4.30 9.38
CA GLY A 94 -16.42 -4.08 10.81
C GLY A 94 -16.90 -5.35 11.50
N THR A 95 -16.87 -5.36 12.83
CA THR A 95 -17.34 -6.48 13.68
C THR A 95 -18.80 -6.88 13.46
N ARG A 96 -19.60 -6.04 12.78
CA ARG A 96 -21.04 -6.28 12.53
C ARG A 96 -21.36 -6.89 11.17
N ASP A 97 -20.41 -6.87 10.24
CA ASP A 97 -20.64 -7.26 8.84
C ASP A 97 -19.56 -8.27 8.43
N THR A 98 -19.64 -9.48 9.00
CA THR A 98 -18.70 -10.55 8.68
C THR A 98 -19.04 -11.08 7.29
N PRO A 99 -18.17 -10.94 6.29
CA PRO A 99 -18.40 -11.44 4.95
C PRO A 99 -18.47 -12.98 4.99
N VAL A 100 -19.35 -13.55 4.18
CA VAL A 100 -19.47 -15.01 4.07
C VAL A 100 -18.49 -15.54 3.04
N TYR A 101 -18.27 -14.77 1.95
CA TYR A 101 -17.41 -15.14 0.84
C TYR A 101 -16.39 -14.04 0.52
N PRO A 102 -15.19 -14.37 -0.02
CA PRO A 102 -14.23 -13.38 -0.49
C PRO A 102 -14.80 -12.39 -1.52
N SER A 103 -15.74 -12.85 -2.36
CA SER A 103 -16.45 -12.02 -3.32
C SER A 103 -17.36 -10.95 -2.69
N ASP A 104 -17.67 -11.07 -1.39
CA ASP A 104 -18.47 -10.07 -0.68
C ASP A 104 -17.64 -8.83 -0.30
N LEU A 105 -16.32 -8.93 -0.33
CA LEU A 105 -15.39 -7.84 0.01
C LEU A 105 -15.19 -6.85 -1.14
N VAL A 106 -15.39 -7.30 -2.37
CA VAL A 106 -15.00 -6.57 -3.57
C VAL A 106 -16.17 -5.87 -4.26
N VAL A 107 -15.86 -4.92 -5.13
CA VAL A 107 -16.84 -4.26 -6.00
C VAL A 107 -17.54 -5.27 -6.90
N LYS A 108 -18.69 -4.91 -7.44
CA LYS A 108 -19.55 -5.83 -8.19
C LYS A 108 -18.85 -6.45 -9.42
N GLU A 109 -18.01 -5.65 -10.07
CA GLU A 109 -17.28 -6.02 -11.29
C GLU A 109 -16.23 -7.10 -11.03
N ASP A 110 -15.63 -7.13 -9.81
CA ASP A 110 -14.53 -8.03 -9.48
C ASP A 110 -15.01 -9.35 -8.82
N LYS A 111 -16.31 -9.45 -8.51
CA LYS A 111 -16.88 -10.63 -7.80
C LYS A 111 -16.66 -11.95 -8.53
N SER A 112 -16.89 -11.98 -9.85
CA SER A 112 -16.69 -13.19 -10.64
C SER A 112 -15.24 -13.61 -10.67
N ALA A 113 -14.32 -12.66 -10.87
CA ALA A 113 -12.88 -12.92 -10.90
C ALA A 113 -12.38 -13.54 -9.59
N VAL A 114 -12.84 -13.01 -8.45
CA VAL A 114 -12.51 -13.56 -7.12
C VAL A 114 -13.07 -14.95 -6.93
N SER A 115 -14.35 -15.18 -7.27
CA SER A 115 -14.99 -16.49 -7.12
C SER A 115 -14.32 -17.56 -7.99
N ASP A 116 -13.99 -17.22 -9.24
CA ASP A 116 -13.33 -18.14 -10.16
C ASP A 116 -11.89 -18.44 -9.73
N ALA A 117 -11.17 -17.44 -9.22
CA ALA A 117 -9.84 -17.65 -8.65
C ALA A 117 -9.89 -18.59 -7.43
N VAL A 118 -10.78 -18.34 -6.47
CA VAL A 118 -10.93 -19.20 -5.28
C VAL A 118 -11.21 -20.65 -5.69
N ARG A 119 -12.14 -20.89 -6.64
CA ARG A 119 -12.45 -22.24 -7.12
C ARG A 119 -11.25 -22.91 -7.79
N ARG A 120 -10.52 -22.18 -8.62
CA ARG A 120 -9.33 -22.70 -9.34
C ARG A 120 -8.25 -23.14 -8.35
N PHE A 121 -7.95 -22.31 -7.33
CA PHE A 121 -6.95 -22.66 -6.32
C PHE A 121 -7.44 -23.76 -5.37
N ALA A 122 -8.72 -23.77 -5.00
CA ALA A 122 -9.33 -24.85 -4.22
C ALA A 122 -9.28 -26.20 -4.97
N ALA A 123 -9.38 -26.19 -6.29
CA ALA A 123 -9.24 -27.40 -7.12
C ALA A 123 -7.78 -27.87 -7.26
N GLY A 124 -6.81 -27.05 -6.82
CA GLY A 124 -5.37 -27.40 -6.87
C GLY A 124 -4.74 -27.27 -8.25
N GLN A 125 -5.33 -26.49 -9.14
CA GLN A 125 -4.78 -26.22 -10.48
C GLN A 125 -3.54 -25.32 -10.46
N ALA A 126 -3.32 -24.59 -9.36
CA ALA A 126 -2.15 -23.76 -9.13
C ALA A 126 -1.80 -23.75 -7.66
N MET A 127 -0.51 -23.52 -7.30
CA MET A 127 -0.08 -23.47 -5.90
C MET A 127 -0.44 -22.15 -5.22
N SER A 128 -0.15 -21.02 -5.87
CA SER A 128 -0.51 -19.69 -5.40
C SER A 128 -0.59 -18.70 -6.56
N GLY A 129 -1.22 -17.56 -6.35
CA GLY A 129 -1.28 -16.47 -7.33
C GLY A 129 -1.93 -15.23 -6.75
N ASP A 130 -1.65 -14.10 -7.40
CA ASP A 130 -2.19 -12.82 -7.04
C ASP A 130 -3.24 -12.38 -8.05
N ILE A 131 -4.29 -11.75 -7.53
CA ILE A 131 -5.29 -11.07 -8.33
C ILE A 131 -5.42 -9.64 -7.85
N ALA A 132 -5.46 -8.68 -8.78
CA ALA A 132 -5.79 -7.30 -8.45
C ALA A 132 -7.30 -7.18 -8.25
N ILE A 133 -7.72 -6.68 -7.10
CA ILE A 133 -9.12 -6.50 -6.72
C ILE A 133 -9.37 -5.09 -6.20
N ARG A 134 -10.59 -4.61 -6.34
CA ARG A 134 -11.04 -3.36 -5.73
C ARG A 134 -12.00 -3.67 -4.59
N LEU A 135 -11.60 -3.24 -3.38
CA LEU A 135 -12.41 -3.43 -2.19
C LEU A 135 -13.59 -2.44 -2.16
N LYS A 136 -14.74 -2.84 -1.63
CA LYS A 136 -15.93 -2.00 -1.55
C LYS A 136 -15.70 -0.68 -0.82
N HIS A 137 -14.87 -0.67 0.23
CA HIS A 137 -14.56 0.52 1.02
C HIS A 137 -13.49 1.41 0.38
N ARG A 138 -12.78 0.91 -0.67
CA ARG A 138 -11.76 1.63 -1.44
C ARG A 138 -11.82 1.24 -2.92
N PRO A 139 -12.88 1.62 -3.64
CA PRO A 139 -13.09 1.20 -5.02
C PRO A 139 -12.06 1.77 -6.00
N ASP A 140 -11.43 2.89 -5.65
CA ASP A 140 -10.49 3.60 -6.53
C ASP A 140 -9.04 3.08 -6.39
N GLU A 141 -8.76 2.23 -5.39
CA GLU A 141 -7.41 1.71 -5.11
C GLU A 141 -7.40 0.19 -5.28
N PRO A 142 -6.87 -0.34 -6.38
CA PRO A 142 -6.71 -1.79 -6.51
C PRO A 142 -5.67 -2.30 -5.50
N VAL A 143 -5.98 -3.41 -4.85
CA VAL A 143 -5.10 -4.13 -3.93
C VAL A 143 -4.86 -5.54 -4.45
N ALA A 144 -3.70 -6.11 -4.11
CA ALA A 144 -3.39 -7.50 -4.42
C ALA A 144 -4.02 -8.42 -3.38
N LEU A 145 -4.84 -9.36 -3.83
CA LEU A 145 -5.30 -10.49 -3.05
C LEU A 145 -4.49 -11.72 -3.48
N THR A 146 -3.66 -12.21 -2.58
CA THR A 146 -2.92 -13.47 -2.78
C THR A 146 -3.82 -14.63 -2.38
N ILE A 147 -3.92 -15.64 -3.26
CA ILE A 147 -4.69 -16.86 -3.02
C ILE A 147 -3.76 -18.06 -3.19
N ALA A 148 -3.73 -18.93 -2.21
CA ALA A 148 -2.95 -20.17 -2.24
C ALA A 148 -3.84 -21.38 -1.93
N GLY A 149 -3.62 -22.50 -2.59
CA GLY A 149 -4.30 -23.75 -2.27
C GLY A 149 -3.81 -24.28 -0.91
N ALA A 150 -4.72 -24.51 0.03
CA ALA A 150 -4.44 -24.98 1.37
C ALA A 150 -4.84 -26.45 1.52
N ARG A 151 -4.00 -27.37 1.02
CA ARG A 151 -4.23 -28.81 1.20
C ARG A 151 -3.68 -29.26 2.55
N GLY A 152 -4.47 -30.04 3.29
CA GLY A 152 -4.05 -30.60 4.59
C GLY A 152 -4.38 -29.70 5.80
N LEU A 153 -5.14 -28.63 5.63
CA LEU A 153 -5.63 -27.77 6.71
C LEU A 153 -7.10 -28.09 7.05
N GLY A 154 -7.42 -29.34 7.28
CA GLY A 154 -8.79 -29.76 7.61
C GLY A 154 -9.76 -29.46 6.47
N SER A 155 -10.85 -28.72 6.76
CA SER A 155 -11.85 -28.28 5.78
C SER A 155 -11.40 -27.10 4.92
N ALA A 156 -10.29 -26.42 5.26
CA ALA A 156 -9.75 -25.32 4.47
C ALA A 156 -9.21 -25.82 3.13
N ALA A 157 -9.61 -25.15 2.06
CA ALA A 157 -9.16 -25.44 0.69
C ALA A 157 -8.26 -24.34 0.13
N VAL A 158 -8.40 -23.11 0.62
CA VAL A 158 -7.60 -21.95 0.18
C VAL A 158 -7.21 -21.09 1.38
N LEU A 159 -6.00 -20.54 1.29
CA LEU A 159 -5.52 -19.47 2.13
C LEU A 159 -5.54 -18.18 1.30
N LEU A 160 -6.10 -17.13 1.88
CA LEU A 160 -6.13 -15.81 1.29
C LEU A 160 -5.25 -14.87 2.13
N SER A 161 -4.48 -14.02 1.45
CA SER A 161 -3.72 -12.97 2.09
C SER A 161 -4.05 -11.61 1.48
N LEU A 162 -4.29 -10.63 2.33
CA LEU A 162 -4.55 -9.25 1.96
C LEU A 162 -3.62 -8.33 2.74
N LYS A 163 -2.78 -7.56 2.03
CA LYS A 163 -1.86 -6.61 2.65
C LYS A 163 -2.56 -5.27 2.87
N ASP A 164 -2.51 -4.76 4.08
CA ASP A 164 -2.94 -3.38 4.35
C ASP A 164 -1.85 -2.39 3.95
N ASN A 165 -1.96 -1.82 2.76
CA ASN A 165 -1.04 -0.81 2.25
C ASN A 165 -1.50 0.63 2.56
N SER A 166 -2.52 0.81 3.41
CA SER A 166 -3.13 2.12 3.66
C SER A 166 -2.14 3.14 4.23
N GLU A 167 -1.30 2.73 5.16
CA GLU A 167 -0.32 3.61 5.77
C GLU A 167 0.85 3.92 4.83
N GLU A 168 1.32 2.95 4.09
CA GLU A 168 2.34 3.11 3.05
C GLU A 168 1.88 4.09 1.97
N ASN A 169 0.65 3.94 1.48
CA ASN A 169 0.06 4.83 0.49
C ASN A 169 -0.16 6.24 1.05
N ARG A 170 -0.54 6.37 2.32
CA ARG A 170 -0.66 7.66 3.01
C ARG A 170 0.69 8.37 3.07
N LEU A 171 1.73 7.65 3.47
CA LEU A 171 3.10 8.19 3.54
C LEU A 171 3.61 8.60 2.15
N LYS A 172 3.40 7.77 1.12
CA LYS A 172 3.76 8.10 -0.26
C LYS A 172 3.08 9.39 -0.75
N ARG A 173 1.80 9.58 -0.44
CA ARG A 173 1.07 10.83 -0.77
C ARG A 173 1.63 12.03 -0.02
N GLN A 174 1.95 11.89 1.27
CA GLN A 174 2.55 12.96 2.07
C GLN A 174 3.92 13.37 1.53
N VAL A 175 4.77 12.38 1.19
CA VAL A 175 6.08 12.64 0.58
C VAL A 175 5.93 13.34 -0.77
N ALA A 176 5.04 12.86 -1.63
CA ALA A 176 4.80 13.49 -2.93
C ALA A 176 4.32 14.95 -2.80
N GLN A 177 3.43 15.22 -1.85
CA GLN A 177 2.96 16.57 -1.58
C GLN A 177 4.06 17.47 -1.01
N ALA A 178 4.88 16.97 -0.09
CA ALA A 178 6.03 17.70 0.46
C ALA A 178 7.05 18.03 -0.64
N THR A 179 7.36 17.06 -1.51
CA THR A 179 8.26 17.27 -2.66
C THR A 179 7.72 18.31 -3.62
N LYS A 180 6.42 18.28 -3.91
CA LYS A 180 5.76 19.30 -4.75
C LYS A 180 5.86 20.69 -4.12
N MET A 181 5.61 20.79 -2.82
CA MET A 181 5.69 22.06 -2.09
C MET A 181 7.12 22.60 -2.05
N GLN A 182 8.11 21.72 -1.85
CA GLN A 182 9.52 22.08 -1.91
C GLN A 182 9.93 22.61 -3.30
N ALA A 183 9.50 21.94 -4.38
CA ALA A 183 9.78 22.39 -5.75
C ALA A 183 9.15 23.75 -6.03
N VAL A 184 7.89 23.97 -5.59
CA VAL A 184 7.22 25.29 -5.72
C VAL A 184 7.96 26.36 -4.91
N GLY A 185 8.42 26.05 -3.70
CA GLY A 185 9.19 26.97 -2.86
C GLY A 185 10.53 27.37 -3.51
N GLN A 186 11.25 26.42 -4.07
CA GLN A 186 12.52 26.69 -4.78
C GLN A 186 12.29 27.54 -6.03
N LEU A 187 11.27 27.23 -6.84
CA LEU A 187 10.92 28.04 -8.01
C LEU A 187 10.49 29.45 -7.62
N ALA A 188 9.63 29.58 -6.61
CA ALA A 188 9.21 30.90 -6.12
C ALA A 188 10.38 31.73 -5.61
N GLY A 189 11.34 31.09 -4.89
CA GLY A 189 12.55 31.72 -4.40
C GLY A 189 13.44 32.26 -5.54
N GLY A 190 13.68 31.43 -6.56
CA GLY A 190 14.46 31.84 -7.73
C GLY A 190 13.81 32.99 -8.53
N VAL A 191 12.52 32.84 -8.80
CA VAL A 191 11.74 33.86 -9.52
C VAL A 191 11.70 35.18 -8.74
N ALA A 192 11.44 35.12 -7.42
CA ALA A 192 11.38 36.34 -6.60
C ALA A 192 12.77 37.04 -6.50
N HIS A 193 13.88 36.28 -6.47
CA HIS A 193 15.22 36.84 -6.53
C HIS A 193 15.45 37.61 -7.84
N ASP A 194 15.06 37.02 -8.97
CA ASP A 194 15.23 37.65 -10.28
C ASP A 194 14.35 38.91 -10.44
N PHE A 195 13.09 38.83 -9.94
CA PHE A 195 12.24 40.02 -9.88
C PHE A 195 12.85 41.13 -9.03
N ASN A 196 13.41 40.84 -7.87
CA ASN A 196 14.05 41.83 -7.02
C ASN A 196 15.26 42.46 -7.68
N ASN A 197 16.04 41.71 -8.45
CA ASN A 197 17.19 42.25 -9.22
C ASN A 197 16.72 43.23 -10.28
N ILE A 198 15.65 42.89 -11.04
CA ILE A 198 15.08 43.79 -12.05
C ILE A 198 14.53 45.06 -11.39
N LEU A 199 13.76 44.93 -10.32
CA LEU A 199 13.19 46.07 -9.61
C LEU A 199 14.26 46.98 -9.00
N THR A 200 15.34 46.41 -8.49
CA THR A 200 16.49 47.19 -7.99
C THR A 200 17.14 48.00 -9.09
N ALA A 201 17.31 47.43 -10.29
CA ALA A 201 17.83 48.14 -11.43
C ALA A 201 16.90 49.28 -11.86
N ILE A 202 15.58 49.04 -11.93
CA ILE A 202 14.58 50.06 -12.28
C ILE A 202 14.61 51.22 -11.28
N ILE A 203 14.63 50.94 -10.00
CA ILE A 203 14.68 51.94 -8.92
C ILE A 203 15.96 52.77 -9.04
N GLY A 204 17.11 52.12 -9.28
CA GLY A 204 18.39 52.77 -9.45
C GLY A 204 18.42 53.74 -10.67
N HIS A 205 17.82 53.30 -11.79
CA HIS A 205 17.69 54.19 -12.95
C HIS A 205 16.74 55.36 -12.69
N CYS A 206 15.63 55.14 -11.98
CA CYS A 206 14.76 56.25 -11.56
C CYS A 206 15.50 57.28 -10.69
N ASP A 207 16.34 56.80 -9.75
CA ASP A 207 17.15 57.67 -8.90
C ASP A 207 18.14 58.53 -9.72
N LEU A 208 18.84 57.90 -10.68
CA LEU A 208 19.74 58.62 -11.58
C LEU A 208 19.00 59.63 -12.46
N MET A 209 17.79 59.33 -12.91
CA MET A 209 16.99 60.27 -13.70
C MET A 209 16.52 61.44 -12.82
N MET A 210 16.06 61.18 -11.60
CA MET A 210 15.64 62.23 -10.66
C MET A 210 16.77 63.19 -10.25
N MET A 211 18.04 62.76 -10.36
CA MET A 211 19.17 63.65 -10.15
C MET A 211 19.33 64.73 -11.27
N ARG A 212 18.71 64.50 -12.44
CA ARG A 212 18.79 65.36 -13.62
C ARG A 212 17.48 66.09 -13.94
N HIS A 213 16.40 65.76 -13.26
CA HIS A 213 15.08 66.37 -13.39
C HIS A 213 14.70 67.07 -12.09
N THR A 214 14.09 68.25 -12.19
CA THR A 214 13.63 69.02 -11.03
C THR A 214 12.09 68.96 -10.90
N PRO A 215 11.53 69.20 -9.70
CA PRO A 215 10.11 69.36 -9.55
C PRO A 215 9.60 70.49 -10.45
N GLY A 216 8.70 70.14 -11.41
CA GLY A 216 8.22 71.05 -12.44
C GLY A 216 8.57 70.63 -13.86
N ASP A 217 9.53 69.72 -14.05
CA ASP A 217 9.75 69.10 -15.34
C ASP A 217 8.61 68.12 -15.65
N SER A 218 8.21 68.02 -16.93
CA SER A 218 7.10 67.16 -17.36
C SER A 218 7.26 65.68 -16.97
N ASP A 219 8.48 65.20 -16.89
CA ASP A 219 8.81 63.80 -16.70
C ASP A 219 9.05 63.44 -15.21
N TYR A 220 9.22 64.48 -14.35
CA TYR A 220 9.56 64.27 -12.93
C TYR A 220 8.50 63.41 -12.19
N ASP A 221 7.23 63.73 -12.38
CA ASP A 221 6.13 63.02 -11.74
C ASP A 221 5.99 61.58 -12.24
N ASP A 222 6.25 61.33 -13.54
CA ASP A 222 6.23 59.99 -14.12
C ASP A 222 7.36 59.12 -13.57
N ILE A 223 8.59 59.67 -13.45
CA ILE A 223 9.72 58.97 -12.84
C ILE A 223 9.43 58.61 -11.38
N GLN A 224 8.81 59.52 -10.65
CA GLN A 224 8.45 59.32 -9.25
C GLN A 224 7.38 58.20 -9.12
N GLN A 225 6.40 58.17 -10.02
CA GLN A 225 5.39 57.10 -10.07
C GLN A 225 5.99 55.72 -10.40
N ILE A 226 6.89 55.64 -11.36
CA ILE A 226 7.59 54.40 -11.71
C ILE A 226 8.39 53.89 -10.52
N LYS A 227 9.15 54.75 -9.82
CA LYS A 227 9.90 54.42 -8.63
C LYS A 227 8.99 53.92 -7.51
N HIS A 228 7.87 54.58 -7.26
CA HIS A 228 6.89 54.19 -6.24
C HIS A 228 6.32 52.82 -6.53
N ASN A 229 5.87 52.56 -7.75
CA ASN A 229 5.31 51.27 -8.14
C ASN A 229 6.37 50.16 -8.10
N SER A 230 7.61 50.43 -8.44
CA SER A 230 8.70 49.44 -8.35
C SER A 230 9.03 49.08 -6.91
N ASN A 231 9.03 50.05 -6.00
CA ASN A 231 9.18 49.79 -4.55
C ASN A 231 8.02 48.96 -3.99
N ARG A 232 6.80 49.25 -4.43
CA ARG A 232 5.60 48.45 -4.03
C ARG A 232 5.71 47.02 -4.54
N ALA A 233 6.12 46.81 -5.79
CA ALA A 233 6.32 45.49 -6.36
C ALA A 233 7.41 44.70 -5.61
N ALA A 234 8.53 45.36 -5.24
CA ALA A 234 9.59 44.73 -4.40
C ALA A 234 9.10 44.35 -2.99
N GLY A 235 8.14 45.08 -2.45
CA GLY A 235 7.46 44.73 -1.21
C GLY A 235 6.59 43.45 -1.33
N LEU A 236 5.87 43.32 -2.43
CA LEU A 236 5.02 42.14 -2.69
C LEU A 236 5.86 40.88 -2.93
N THR A 237 6.99 40.98 -3.68
CA THR A 237 7.87 39.82 -3.86
C THR A 237 8.49 39.34 -2.55
N ARG A 238 8.80 40.20 -1.61
CA ARG A 238 9.30 39.85 -0.26
C ARG A 238 8.24 39.14 0.58
N GLN A 239 6.96 39.54 0.47
CA GLN A 239 5.87 38.84 1.16
C GLN A 239 5.62 37.45 0.60
N LEU A 240 5.83 37.22 -0.69
CA LEU A 240 5.66 35.93 -1.36
C LEU A 240 6.72 34.90 -0.91
N LEU A 241 7.89 35.36 -0.49
CA LEU A 241 8.97 34.54 0.06
C LEU A 241 8.86 34.25 1.56
N ALA A 242 8.03 35.00 2.27
CA ALA A 242 7.86 34.87 3.73
C ALA A 242 6.74 33.88 4.14
N CYS A 243 5.99 33.34 3.15
CA CYS A 243 4.99 32.28 3.32
C CYS A 243 5.58 30.91 3.04
#